data_bf1f59a354c9009972bd3a3a3f8c59cd
#
_entry.id   bf1f59a354c9009972bd3a3a3f8c59cd
#
_cell.length_a   1.000
_cell.length_b   1.000
_cell.length_c   1.000
_cell.angle_alpha   90.00
_cell.angle_beta   90.00
_cell.angle_gamma   90.00
#
_symmetry.space_group_name_H-M   'P 1'
#
loop_
_entity.id
_entity.type
_entity.pdbx_description
1 polymer ?
#
loop_
_entity_poly.entity_id
_entity_poly.type
_entity_poly.pdbx_seq_one_letter_code
_entity_poly.pdbx_strand_id
1 'polypeptide(L)'
;MDARTTVLYYQIAELRHRAEWTYKIQLSQAEKYHNRNNHLNLLSIILGGLATLFATSGGIAQAVGVSEAWVSFVAAGLSGISSVLLSCNQKLGYIGKIPQNIEVGAKVWRIYIDLESLLTDLFNGTSSYDQAVQRRNSLLDQWTKLSEIAPLTFAEAVEEADKKINKRGDNDYSKEK
;
A
#
# COMPACT_ATOMS: atom_id res chain seq x y z
N MET A 1 10.71 -16.85 -34.06
CA MET A 1 9.29 -16.52 -33.79
C MET A 1 8.67 -15.99 -35.08
N ASP A 2 7.44 -16.38 -35.41
CA ASP A 2 6.70 -15.72 -36.48
C ASP A 2 6.16 -14.32 -36.02
N ALA A 3 5.71 -13.52 -36.98
CA ALA A 3 5.23 -12.17 -36.71
C ALA A 3 4.07 -12.12 -35.69
N ARG A 4 3.17 -13.14 -35.70
CA ARG A 4 2.02 -13.21 -34.78
C ARG A 4 2.47 -13.50 -33.36
N THR A 5 3.38 -14.43 -33.19
CA THR A 5 3.96 -14.80 -31.90
C THR A 5 4.78 -13.65 -31.32
N THR A 6 5.47 -12.88 -32.15
CA THR A 6 6.21 -11.68 -31.71
C THR A 6 5.26 -10.62 -31.17
N VAL A 7 4.15 -10.34 -31.83
CA VAL A 7 3.14 -9.39 -31.34
C VAL A 7 2.54 -9.85 -30.01
N LEU A 8 2.21 -11.14 -29.89
CA LEU A 8 1.70 -11.72 -28.65
C LEU A 8 2.71 -11.59 -27.51
N TYR A 9 4.00 -11.84 -27.77
CA TYR A 9 5.08 -11.70 -26.81
C TYR A 9 5.11 -10.28 -26.23
N TYR A 10 5.10 -9.24 -27.07
CA TYR A 10 5.07 -7.85 -26.60
C TYR A 10 3.83 -7.51 -25.79
N GLN A 11 2.65 -8.03 -26.17
CA GLN A 11 1.42 -7.83 -25.40
C GLN A 11 1.51 -8.44 -24.00
N ILE A 12 2.09 -9.63 -23.87
CA ILE A 12 2.28 -10.30 -22.59
C ILE A 12 3.34 -9.55 -21.75
N ALA A 13 4.43 -9.10 -22.37
CA ALA A 13 5.46 -8.31 -21.70
C ALA A 13 4.90 -7.00 -21.13
N GLU A 14 4.04 -6.31 -21.86
CA GLU A 14 3.34 -5.11 -21.37
C GLU A 14 2.41 -5.43 -20.20
N LEU A 15 1.63 -6.52 -20.29
CA LEU A 15 0.75 -6.96 -19.19
C LEU A 15 1.56 -7.31 -17.94
N ARG A 16 2.70 -7.99 -18.10
CA ARG A 16 3.63 -8.29 -17.01
C ARG A 16 4.12 -7.02 -16.32
N HIS A 17 4.55 -6.03 -17.10
CA HIS A 17 5.00 -4.74 -16.56
C HIS A 17 3.89 -4.02 -15.78
N ARG A 18 2.68 -3.99 -16.32
CA ARG A 18 1.51 -3.42 -15.61
C ARG A 18 1.20 -4.16 -14.32
N ALA A 19 1.35 -5.50 -14.29
CA ALA A 19 1.15 -6.30 -13.09
C ALA A 19 2.19 -5.96 -12.01
N GLU A 20 3.47 -5.86 -12.38
CA GLU A 20 4.53 -5.46 -11.47
C GLU A 20 4.26 -4.07 -10.88
N TRP A 21 3.88 -3.11 -11.72
CA TRP A 21 3.56 -1.75 -11.29
C TRP A 21 2.37 -1.72 -10.32
N THR A 22 1.29 -2.43 -10.64
CA THR A 22 0.11 -2.55 -9.77
C THR A 22 0.47 -3.18 -8.42
N TYR A 23 1.27 -4.24 -8.42
CA TYR A 23 1.78 -4.86 -7.19
C TYR A 23 2.54 -3.86 -6.30
N LYS A 24 3.47 -3.11 -6.89
CA LYS A 24 4.26 -2.09 -6.15
C LYS A 24 3.37 -0.97 -5.59
N ILE A 25 2.34 -0.55 -6.33
CA ILE A 25 1.35 0.42 -5.84
C ILE A 25 0.61 -0.13 -4.62
N GLN A 26 0.12 -1.36 -4.68
CA GLN A 26 -0.63 -1.96 -3.57
C GLN A 26 0.23 -2.07 -2.31
N LEU A 27 1.50 -2.44 -2.45
CA LEU A 27 2.44 -2.47 -1.31
C LEU A 27 2.72 -1.08 -0.75
N SER A 28 3.01 -0.10 -1.60
CA SER A 28 3.22 1.30 -1.15
C SER A 28 1.98 1.87 -0.47
N GLN A 29 0.80 1.49 -0.93
CA GLN A 29 -0.46 1.87 -0.32
C GLN A 29 -0.62 1.26 1.08
N ALA A 30 -0.32 -0.04 1.23
CA ALA A 30 -0.34 -0.73 2.53
C ALA A 30 0.64 -0.08 3.51
N GLU A 31 1.86 0.23 3.07
CA GLU A 31 2.89 0.91 3.86
C GLU A 31 2.43 2.30 4.32
N LYS A 32 1.79 3.09 3.45
CA LYS A 32 1.24 4.40 3.81
C LYS A 32 0.12 4.31 4.84
N TYR A 33 -0.78 3.33 4.70
CA TYR A 33 -1.80 3.10 5.72
C TYR A 33 -1.18 2.71 7.06
N HIS A 34 -0.16 1.84 7.04
CA HIS A 34 0.56 1.42 8.24
C HIS A 34 1.23 2.63 8.92
N ASN A 35 1.95 3.45 8.18
CA ASN A 35 2.64 4.62 8.70
C ASN A 35 1.65 5.65 9.26
N ARG A 36 0.56 5.97 8.54
CA ARG A 36 -0.48 6.88 9.03
C ARG A 36 -1.14 6.37 10.32
N ASN A 37 -1.47 5.08 10.38
CA ASN A 37 -2.02 4.47 11.59
C ASN A 37 -1.05 4.57 12.77
N ASN A 38 0.23 4.25 12.55
CA ASN A 38 1.26 4.31 13.59
C ASN A 38 1.48 5.74 14.09
N HIS A 39 1.53 6.73 13.20
CA HIS A 39 1.66 8.13 13.60
C HIS A 39 0.48 8.60 14.46
N LEU A 40 -0.75 8.30 14.06
CA LEU A 40 -1.94 8.67 14.84
C LEU A 40 -1.97 7.98 16.20
N ASN A 41 -1.63 6.68 16.25
CA ASN A 41 -1.56 5.93 17.51
C ASN A 41 -0.46 6.49 18.43
N LEU A 42 0.74 6.73 17.91
CA LEU A 42 1.85 7.27 18.67
C LEU A 42 1.50 8.65 19.25
N LEU A 43 0.93 9.53 18.43
CA LEU A 43 0.50 10.86 18.88
C LEU A 43 -0.58 10.77 19.98
N SER A 44 -1.54 9.85 19.82
CA SER A 44 -2.58 9.61 20.83
C SER A 44 -1.99 9.11 22.15
N ILE A 45 -1.02 8.19 22.10
CA ILE A 45 -0.32 7.65 23.29
C ILE A 45 0.47 8.75 23.99
N ILE A 46 1.21 9.59 23.26
CA ILE A 46 1.98 10.70 23.84
C ILE A 46 1.05 11.68 24.51
N LEU A 47 -0.03 12.10 23.86
CA LEU A 47 -0.99 13.06 24.44
C LEU A 47 -1.71 12.49 25.67
N GLY A 48 -2.09 11.20 25.62
CA GLY A 48 -2.69 10.52 26.77
C GLY A 48 -1.72 10.38 27.95
N GLY A 49 -0.46 10.05 27.66
CA GLY A 49 0.61 10.01 28.67
C GLY A 49 0.87 11.37 29.33
N LEU A 50 0.95 12.43 28.53
CA LEU A 50 1.08 13.80 29.05
C LEU A 50 -0.14 14.20 29.88
N ALA A 51 -1.35 13.90 29.42
CA ALA A 51 -2.57 14.15 30.20
C ALA A 51 -2.53 13.49 31.59
N THR A 52 -2.06 12.24 31.64
CA THR A 52 -1.91 11.49 32.89
C THR A 52 -0.86 12.12 33.81
N LEU A 53 0.28 12.53 33.28
CA LEU A 53 1.33 13.22 34.03
C LEU A 53 0.81 14.53 34.60
N PHE A 54 0.09 15.36 33.85
CA PHE A 54 -0.52 16.57 34.35
C PHE A 54 -1.58 16.28 35.40
N ALA A 55 -2.43 15.29 35.20
CA ALA A 55 -3.47 14.94 36.17
C ALA A 55 -2.90 14.48 37.54
N THR A 56 -1.74 13.82 37.54
CA THR A 56 -1.08 13.31 38.75
C THR A 56 -0.16 14.35 39.41
N SER A 57 0.18 15.44 38.72
CA SER A 57 1.12 16.46 39.20
C SER A 57 0.47 17.57 40.06
N GLY A 58 -0.82 17.47 40.41
CA GLY A 58 -1.55 18.50 41.16
C GLY A 58 -0.87 18.90 42.48
N GLY A 59 -0.30 17.93 43.22
CA GLY A 59 0.46 18.20 44.42
C GLY A 59 1.78 18.99 44.21
N ILE A 60 2.44 18.78 43.09
CA ILE A 60 3.66 19.48 42.67
C ILE A 60 3.29 20.90 42.19
N ALA A 61 2.18 21.05 41.51
CA ALA A 61 1.69 22.33 41.01
C ALA A 61 1.43 23.32 42.17
N GLN A 62 0.86 22.88 43.27
CA GLN A 62 0.68 23.67 44.49
C GLN A 62 2.03 24.15 45.07
N ALA A 63 3.04 23.28 45.11
CA ALA A 63 4.37 23.62 45.61
C ALA A 63 5.08 24.68 44.75
N VAL A 64 4.74 24.78 43.47
CA VAL A 64 5.32 25.75 42.50
C VAL A 64 4.42 26.98 42.29
N GLY A 65 3.29 27.07 43.00
CA GLY A 65 2.36 28.20 42.90
C GLY A 65 1.50 28.24 41.65
N VAL A 66 1.38 27.09 40.92
CA VAL A 66 0.49 26.92 39.76
C VAL A 66 -0.90 26.47 40.24
N SER A 67 -1.94 27.09 39.73
CA SER A 67 -3.31 26.76 40.09
C SER A 67 -3.66 25.34 39.62
N GLU A 68 -4.18 24.46 40.51
CA GLU A 68 -4.66 23.13 40.21
C GLU A 68 -5.74 23.12 39.09
N ALA A 69 -6.55 24.17 39.01
CA ALA A 69 -7.56 24.33 37.98
C ALA A 69 -6.93 24.41 36.59
N TRP A 70 -5.82 25.08 36.42
CA TRP A 70 -5.08 25.12 35.14
C TRP A 70 -4.51 23.77 34.76
N VAL A 71 -3.91 23.06 35.69
CA VAL A 71 -3.33 21.72 35.48
C VAL A 71 -4.42 20.75 35.06
N SER A 72 -5.57 20.76 35.74
CA SER A 72 -6.73 19.93 35.42
C SER A 72 -7.32 20.29 34.05
N PHE A 73 -7.39 21.57 33.69
CA PHE A 73 -7.88 22.01 32.39
C PHE A 73 -6.98 21.53 31.25
N VAL A 74 -5.65 21.63 31.40
CA VAL A 74 -4.68 21.12 30.42
C VAL A 74 -4.78 19.59 30.26
N ALA A 75 -4.84 18.89 31.41
CA ALA A 75 -4.99 17.41 31.38
C ALA A 75 -6.27 16.99 30.67
N ALA A 76 -7.39 17.65 30.96
CA ALA A 76 -8.68 17.37 30.28
C ALA A 76 -8.62 17.67 28.77
N GLY A 77 -7.99 18.77 28.37
CA GLY A 77 -7.79 19.14 26.97
C GLY A 77 -6.96 18.10 26.20
N LEU A 78 -5.81 17.71 26.77
CA LEU A 78 -4.94 16.69 26.16
C LEU A 78 -5.64 15.33 26.04
N SER A 79 -6.38 14.91 27.08
CA SER A 79 -7.16 13.68 27.08
C SER A 79 -8.25 13.71 26.01
N GLY A 80 -8.98 14.85 25.89
CA GLY A 80 -9.99 15.05 24.85
C GLY A 80 -9.42 14.94 23.44
N ILE A 81 -8.30 15.60 23.16
CA ILE A 81 -7.63 15.54 21.86
C ILE A 81 -7.15 14.10 21.56
N SER A 82 -6.54 13.43 22.54
CA SER A 82 -6.13 12.03 22.39
C SER A 82 -7.29 11.11 22.02
N SER A 83 -8.44 11.26 22.68
CA SER A 83 -9.66 10.48 22.44
C SER A 83 -10.23 10.75 21.05
N VAL A 84 -10.23 11.99 20.59
CA VAL A 84 -10.66 12.36 19.22
C VAL A 84 -9.74 11.74 18.19
N LEU A 85 -8.41 11.81 18.37
CA LEU A 85 -7.45 11.20 17.44
C LEU A 85 -7.65 9.69 17.33
N LEU A 86 -7.84 9.00 18.46
CA LEU A 86 -8.10 7.56 18.48
C LEU A 86 -9.40 7.21 17.75
N SER A 87 -10.48 7.97 18.00
CA SER A 87 -11.76 7.79 17.33
C SER A 87 -11.67 8.05 15.83
N CYS A 88 -10.93 9.08 15.42
CA CYS A 88 -10.67 9.36 14.00
C CYS A 88 -9.89 8.22 13.35
N ASN A 89 -8.86 7.69 14.01
CA ASN A 89 -8.08 6.57 13.48
C ASN A 89 -8.92 5.31 13.29
N GLN A 90 -9.81 5.01 14.23
CA GLN A 90 -10.75 3.89 14.11
C GLN A 90 -11.74 4.08 12.94
N LYS A 91 -12.30 5.29 12.77
CA LYS A 91 -13.21 5.62 11.65
C LYS A 91 -12.53 5.55 10.29
N LEU A 92 -11.27 5.96 10.18
CA LEU A 92 -10.50 5.90 8.94
C LEU A 92 -10.22 4.45 8.52
N GLY A 93 -10.26 3.50 9.46
CA GLY A 93 -10.20 2.07 9.19
C GLY A 93 -8.89 1.62 8.54
N TYR A 94 -7.79 2.32 8.79
CA TYR A 94 -6.48 2.02 8.17
C TYR A 94 -6.04 0.59 8.41
N ILE A 95 -6.25 0.07 9.64
CA ILE A 95 -5.87 -1.31 10.01
C ILE A 95 -6.57 -2.33 9.10
N GLY A 96 -7.85 -2.14 8.77
CA GLY A 96 -8.60 -3.05 7.91
C GLY A 96 -8.16 -2.97 6.43
N LYS A 97 -7.65 -1.82 5.99
CA LYS A 97 -7.22 -1.60 4.60
C LYS A 97 -5.83 -2.18 4.31
N ILE A 98 -4.97 -2.31 5.31
CA ILE A 98 -3.62 -2.86 5.15
C ILE A 98 -3.67 -4.29 4.60
N PRO A 99 -4.35 -5.28 5.25
CA PRO A 99 -4.38 -6.65 4.75
C PRO A 99 -5.06 -6.76 3.37
N GLN A 100 -6.07 -5.94 3.08
CA GLN A 100 -6.71 -5.92 1.76
C GLN A 100 -5.73 -5.55 0.65
N ASN A 101 -4.92 -4.49 0.84
CA ASN A 101 -3.91 -4.11 -0.15
C ASN A 101 -2.82 -5.17 -0.30
N ILE A 102 -2.38 -5.78 0.80
CA ILE A 102 -1.39 -6.87 0.78
C ILE A 102 -1.94 -8.09 0.03
N GLU A 103 -3.19 -8.46 0.28
CA GLU A 103 -3.84 -9.60 -0.38
C GLU A 103 -3.98 -9.38 -1.88
N VAL A 104 -4.48 -8.20 -2.30
CA VAL A 104 -4.59 -7.83 -3.72
C VAL A 104 -3.19 -7.81 -4.35
N GLY A 105 -2.21 -7.20 -3.70
CA GLY A 105 -0.83 -7.20 -4.15
C GLY A 105 -0.28 -8.61 -4.35
N ALA A 106 -0.49 -9.52 -3.39
CA ALA A 106 -0.03 -10.90 -3.50
C ALA A 106 -0.67 -11.67 -4.67
N LYS A 107 -1.97 -11.43 -4.94
CA LYS A 107 -2.66 -12.01 -6.10
C LYS A 107 -2.14 -11.45 -7.42
N VAL A 108 -1.90 -10.15 -7.49
CA VAL A 108 -1.29 -9.50 -8.68
C VAL A 108 0.14 -10.02 -8.91
N TRP A 109 0.91 -10.24 -7.84
CA TRP A 109 2.24 -10.83 -7.94
C TRP A 109 2.23 -12.25 -8.54
N ARG A 110 1.23 -13.06 -8.20
CA ARG A 110 1.06 -14.39 -8.85
C ARG A 110 0.81 -14.25 -10.34
N ILE A 111 -0.06 -13.33 -10.75
CA ILE A 111 -0.30 -13.04 -12.18
C ILE A 111 0.99 -12.60 -12.87
N TYR A 112 1.81 -11.75 -12.22
CA TYR A 112 3.12 -11.37 -12.74
C TYR A 112 4.03 -12.58 -13.00
N ILE A 113 4.15 -13.50 -12.03
CA ILE A 113 4.96 -14.71 -12.17
C ILE A 113 4.43 -15.62 -13.29
N ASP A 114 3.11 -15.77 -13.41
CA ASP A 114 2.49 -16.58 -14.46
C ASP A 114 2.70 -15.97 -15.85
N LEU A 115 2.69 -14.63 -15.98
CA LEU A 115 3.03 -13.93 -17.22
C LEU A 115 4.51 -14.07 -17.58
N GLU A 116 5.41 -14.03 -16.61
CA GLU A 116 6.85 -14.27 -16.79
C GLU A 116 7.11 -15.70 -17.29
N SER A 117 6.46 -16.70 -16.66
CA SER A 117 6.52 -18.09 -17.12
C SER A 117 6.01 -18.23 -18.57
N LEU A 118 4.90 -17.56 -18.89
CA LEU A 118 4.32 -17.60 -20.23
C LEU A 118 5.23 -16.98 -21.30
N LEU A 119 5.92 -15.89 -20.98
CA LEU A 119 6.93 -15.29 -21.85
C LEU A 119 8.10 -16.24 -22.10
N THR A 120 8.57 -16.90 -21.06
CA THR A 120 9.63 -17.91 -21.14
C THR A 120 9.21 -19.11 -22.02
N ASP A 121 7.98 -19.60 -21.82
CA ASP A 121 7.42 -20.71 -22.61
C ASP A 121 7.31 -20.33 -24.09
N LEU A 122 6.87 -19.11 -24.40
CA LEU A 122 6.79 -18.61 -25.78
C LEU A 122 8.18 -18.45 -26.42
N PHE A 123 9.14 -17.90 -25.67
CA PHE A 123 10.51 -17.70 -26.14
C PHE A 123 11.17 -19.04 -26.48
N ASN A 124 10.99 -20.04 -25.62
CA ASN A 124 11.56 -21.37 -25.78
C ASN A 124 10.77 -22.25 -26.79
N GLY A 125 9.62 -21.77 -27.29
CA GLY A 125 8.77 -22.55 -28.22
C GLY A 125 8.07 -23.74 -27.54
N THR A 126 7.99 -23.77 -26.21
CA THR A 126 7.33 -24.87 -25.46
C THR A 126 5.82 -24.68 -25.39
N SER A 127 5.30 -23.47 -25.66
CA SER A 127 3.87 -23.19 -25.76
C SER A 127 3.48 -22.85 -27.20
N SER A 128 2.37 -23.43 -27.68
CA SER A 128 1.79 -23.03 -28.97
C SER A 128 1.14 -21.63 -28.86
N TYR A 129 1.00 -20.96 -30.02
CA TYR A 129 0.34 -19.65 -30.09
C TYR A 129 -1.05 -19.66 -29.43
N ASP A 130 -1.89 -20.63 -29.75
CA ASP A 130 -3.27 -20.72 -29.25
C ASP A 130 -3.31 -20.97 -27.73
N GLN A 131 -2.43 -21.82 -27.21
CA GLN A 131 -2.28 -22.04 -25.76
C GLN A 131 -1.86 -20.78 -25.06
N ALA A 132 -0.92 -20.03 -25.62
CA ALA A 132 -0.45 -18.78 -25.05
C ALA A 132 -1.53 -17.70 -25.05
N VAL A 133 -2.34 -17.60 -26.11
CA VAL A 133 -3.50 -16.68 -26.17
C VAL A 133 -4.53 -17.03 -25.10
N GLN A 134 -4.87 -18.31 -24.97
CA GLN A 134 -5.83 -18.76 -23.95
C GLN A 134 -5.34 -18.46 -22.54
N ARG A 135 -4.06 -18.74 -22.23
CA ARG A 135 -3.45 -18.50 -20.93
C ARG A 135 -3.39 -17.01 -20.62
N ARG A 136 -2.98 -16.16 -21.58
CA ARG A 136 -3.02 -14.70 -21.46
C ARG A 136 -4.42 -14.19 -21.13
N ASN A 137 -5.44 -14.65 -21.86
CA ASN A 137 -6.82 -14.21 -21.66
C ASN A 137 -7.34 -14.61 -20.28
N SER A 138 -7.00 -15.82 -19.81
CA SER A 138 -7.33 -16.27 -18.45
C SER A 138 -6.69 -15.40 -17.38
N LEU A 139 -5.41 -15.02 -17.54
CA LEU A 139 -4.70 -14.13 -16.61
C LEU A 139 -5.28 -12.72 -16.63
N LEU A 140 -5.67 -12.21 -17.79
CA LEU A 140 -6.32 -10.93 -17.94
C LEU A 140 -7.69 -10.88 -17.24
N ASP A 141 -8.50 -11.97 -17.37
CA ASP A 141 -9.78 -12.09 -16.67
C ASP A 141 -9.60 -12.12 -15.14
N GLN A 142 -8.60 -12.86 -14.65
CA GLN A 142 -8.25 -12.84 -13.22
C GLN A 142 -7.85 -11.45 -12.76
N TRP A 143 -7.05 -10.72 -13.53
CA TRP A 143 -6.67 -9.35 -13.21
C TRP A 143 -7.87 -8.41 -13.17
N THR A 144 -8.76 -8.49 -14.16
CA THR A 144 -9.97 -7.66 -14.21
C THR A 144 -10.81 -7.85 -12.95
N LYS A 145 -11.05 -9.10 -12.53
CA LYS A 145 -11.75 -9.41 -11.28
C LYS A 145 -11.04 -8.86 -10.03
N LEU A 146 -9.71 -8.89 -10.01
CA LEU A 146 -8.95 -8.28 -8.90
C LEU A 146 -9.08 -6.76 -8.89
N SER A 147 -9.12 -6.13 -10.06
CA SER A 147 -9.27 -4.67 -10.17
C SER A 147 -10.62 -4.16 -9.67
N GLU A 148 -11.67 -4.98 -9.80
CA GLU A 148 -13.02 -4.66 -9.30
C GLU A 148 -13.10 -4.60 -7.77
N ILE A 149 -12.29 -5.42 -7.08
CA ILE A 149 -12.27 -5.52 -5.61
C ILE A 149 -11.09 -4.76 -4.99
N ALA A 150 -10.17 -4.26 -5.82
CA ALA A 150 -9.00 -3.54 -5.33
C ALA A 150 -9.39 -2.24 -4.63
N PRO A 151 -8.81 -1.93 -3.46
CA PRO A 151 -9.04 -0.65 -2.80
C PRO A 151 -8.56 0.51 -3.67
N LEU A 152 -9.24 1.66 -3.53
CA LEU A 152 -8.79 2.90 -4.16
C LEU A 152 -7.39 3.27 -3.67
N THR A 153 -6.51 3.62 -4.61
CA THR A 153 -5.12 3.99 -4.32
C THR A 153 -4.95 5.50 -4.24
N PHE A 154 -4.09 5.97 -3.34
CA PHE A 154 -3.72 7.39 -3.28
C PHE A 154 -2.72 7.72 -4.39
N ALA A 155 -2.82 8.93 -4.95
CA ALA A 155 -1.85 9.43 -5.94
C ALA A 155 -0.40 9.36 -5.43
N GLU A 156 -0.19 9.63 -4.14
CA GLU A 156 1.11 9.52 -3.49
C GLU A 156 1.69 8.09 -3.48
N ALA A 157 0.85 7.05 -3.43
CA ALA A 157 1.32 5.67 -3.48
C ALA A 157 1.76 5.30 -4.90
N VAL A 158 1.08 5.84 -5.90
CA VAL A 158 1.44 5.70 -7.32
C VAL A 158 2.80 6.35 -7.58
N GLU A 159 2.99 7.60 -7.13
CA GLU A 159 4.27 8.33 -7.28
C GLU A 159 5.44 7.62 -6.60
N GLU A 160 5.21 7.04 -5.42
CA GLU A 160 6.24 6.29 -4.71
C GLU A 160 6.58 4.97 -5.39
N ALA A 161 5.59 4.26 -5.91
CA ALA A 161 5.80 3.05 -6.70
C ALA A 161 6.62 3.37 -7.97
N ASP A 162 6.29 4.46 -8.65
CA ASP A 162 7.01 4.93 -9.82
C ASP A 162 8.49 5.25 -9.51
N LYS A 163 8.75 5.95 -8.40
CA LYS A 163 10.12 6.20 -7.93
C LYS A 163 10.90 4.90 -7.61
N LYS A 164 10.23 3.89 -7.03
CA LYS A 164 10.85 2.59 -6.72
C LYS A 164 11.19 1.81 -7.99
N ILE A 165 10.36 1.88 -9.02
CA ILE A 165 10.60 1.25 -10.32
C ILE A 165 11.76 1.95 -11.04
N ASN A 166 11.72 3.27 -11.13
CA ASN A 166 12.73 4.07 -11.83
C ASN A 166 14.13 3.94 -11.20
N LYS A 167 14.21 3.81 -9.86
CA LYS A 167 15.50 3.60 -9.16
C LYS A 167 16.17 2.27 -9.48
N ARG A 168 15.41 1.24 -9.85
CA ARG A 168 15.96 -0.09 -10.20
C ARG A 168 16.46 -0.17 -11.64
N GLY A 169 16.20 0.84 -12.47
CA GLY A 169 16.51 0.77 -13.89
C GLY A 169 15.61 -0.20 -14.67
N ASP A 170 14.56 -0.71 -14.04
CA ASP A 170 13.63 -1.70 -14.63
C ASP A 170 12.78 -1.12 -15.77
N ASN A 171 12.85 0.21 -16.00
CA ASN A 171 12.14 0.91 -17.08
C ASN A 171 12.90 0.91 -18.42
N ASP A 172 14.01 0.22 -18.52
CA ASP A 172 14.89 0.29 -19.71
C ASP A 172 14.42 -0.62 -20.86
N TYR A 173 13.09 -0.80 -21.01
CA TYR A 173 12.50 -1.41 -22.21
C TYR A 173 12.78 -0.60 -23.50
N SER A 174 13.30 0.62 -23.38
CA SER A 174 13.71 1.42 -24.54
C SER A 174 15.02 0.92 -25.17
N LYS A 175 15.78 0.05 -24.47
CA LYS A 175 17.04 -0.51 -24.95
C LYS A 175 16.90 -1.85 -25.66
N GLU A 176 15.71 -2.47 -25.62
CA GLU A 176 15.42 -3.74 -26.31
C GLU A 176 14.76 -3.54 -27.69
N LYS A 177 14.84 -2.33 -28.26
CA LYS A 177 14.37 -2.05 -29.63
C LYS A 177 15.51 -1.99 -30.63
#